data_d78a4a7f72870405e87fe2e147d513b8
#
_entry.id   d78a4a7f72870405e87fe2e147d513b8
#
_cell.length_a   1.000
_cell.length_b   1.000
_cell.length_c   1.000
_cell.angle_alpha   90.00
_cell.angle_beta   90.00
_cell.angle_gamma   90.00
#
_symmetry.space_group_name_H-M   'P 1'
#
loop_
_entity.id
_entity.type
_entity.pdbx_description
1 polymer ?
#
loop_
_entity_poly.entity_id
_entity_poly.type
_entity_poly.pdbx_seq_one_letter_code
_entity_poly.pdbx_strand_id
1 'polypeptide(L)'
;MLCVDYRYVDKEYDDFTNEELDQAVKVDAAAVLDKFFLDAQCDEYYIVGKSLGTIAMSLEVKKRRFEQAKLIWLTPLIDQPGVLDAMIDSPHRALCFIGDQDRYYSEENYRKLEANPNLASKLYPGLNHSLEYGDRPVDSIGMLQDIIADIDKF
;
A
#
# COMPACT_ATOMS: atom_id res chain seq x y z
N MET A 1 -13.11 8.62 8.08
CA MET A 1 -12.18 8.04 7.10
C MET A 1 -11.72 9.13 6.15
N LEU A 2 -10.41 9.25 5.91
CA LEU A 2 -9.83 10.09 4.86
C LEU A 2 -9.46 9.18 3.69
N CYS A 3 -9.84 9.54 2.48
CA CYS A 3 -9.44 8.88 1.26
C CYS A 3 -8.68 9.88 0.39
N VAL A 4 -7.49 9.50 -0.09
CA VAL A 4 -6.71 10.28 -1.04
C VAL A 4 -6.79 9.57 -2.38
N ASP A 5 -7.47 10.19 -3.34
CA ASP A 5 -7.64 9.67 -4.69
C ASP A 5 -6.71 10.43 -5.63
N TYR A 6 -5.78 9.71 -6.24
CA TYR A 6 -4.79 10.28 -7.15
C TYR A 6 -5.32 10.26 -8.58
N ARG A 7 -5.38 11.44 -9.21
CA ARG A 7 -5.90 11.59 -10.58
C ARG A 7 -4.79 11.60 -11.64
N TYR A 8 -3.67 10.93 -11.39
CA TYR A 8 -2.51 10.91 -12.30
C TYR A 8 -2.70 10.06 -13.56
N VAL A 9 -3.92 9.58 -13.80
CA VAL A 9 -4.35 8.97 -15.07
C VAL A 9 -4.94 10.01 -16.04
N ASP A 10 -5.11 11.25 -15.59
CA ASP A 10 -5.61 12.35 -16.43
C ASP A 10 -4.51 12.82 -17.41
N LYS A 11 -4.89 13.24 -18.59
CA LYS A 11 -3.95 13.59 -19.71
C LYS A 11 -2.89 14.64 -19.36
N GLU A 12 -3.14 15.46 -18.34
CA GLU A 12 -2.19 16.49 -17.88
C GLU A 12 -0.93 15.90 -17.26
N TYR A 13 -0.95 14.59 -16.92
CA TYR A 13 0.18 13.86 -16.34
C TYR A 13 0.87 12.91 -17.32
N ASP A 14 0.42 12.85 -18.59
CA ASP A 14 0.96 11.92 -19.60
C ASP A 14 2.46 12.16 -19.87
N ASP A 15 2.95 13.40 -19.67
CA ASP A 15 4.34 13.78 -19.87
C ASP A 15 5.22 13.63 -18.60
N PHE A 16 4.65 13.20 -17.47
CA PHE A 16 5.42 13.01 -16.23
C PHE A 16 6.34 11.80 -16.34
N THR A 17 7.59 11.98 -15.94
CA THR A 17 8.48 10.84 -15.65
C THR A 17 8.01 10.11 -14.41
N ASN A 18 8.49 8.88 -14.21
CA ASN A 18 8.18 8.12 -13.00
C ASN A 18 8.65 8.85 -11.72
N GLU A 19 9.80 9.53 -11.78
CA GLU A 19 10.34 10.32 -10.66
C GLU A 19 9.45 11.53 -10.33
N GLU A 20 8.93 12.22 -11.34
CA GLU A 20 8.00 13.33 -11.16
C GLU A 20 6.66 12.87 -10.59
N LEU A 21 6.16 11.74 -11.05
CA LEU A 21 4.94 11.13 -10.54
C LEU A 21 5.11 10.71 -9.06
N ASP A 22 6.20 10.04 -8.73
CA ASP A 22 6.55 9.66 -7.36
C ASP A 22 6.63 10.89 -6.45
N GLN A 23 7.26 11.97 -6.93
CA GLN A 23 7.37 13.20 -6.17
C GLN A 23 6.01 13.88 -5.98
N ALA A 24 5.14 13.90 -7.00
CA ALA A 24 3.80 14.43 -6.90
C ALA A 24 2.96 13.66 -5.86
N VAL A 25 2.97 12.33 -5.91
CA VAL A 25 2.29 11.46 -4.93
C VAL A 25 2.74 11.78 -3.50
N LYS A 26 4.03 11.98 -3.29
CA LYS A 26 4.61 12.31 -1.97
C LYS A 26 4.14 13.66 -1.45
N VAL A 27 4.18 14.68 -2.32
CA VAL A 27 3.80 16.05 -1.94
C VAL A 27 2.32 16.15 -1.65
N ASP A 28 1.49 15.57 -2.50
CA ASP A 28 0.03 15.64 -2.37
C ASP A 28 -0.45 14.88 -1.14
N ALA A 29 0.07 13.67 -0.91
CA ALA A 29 -0.27 12.91 0.28
C ALA A 29 0.13 13.66 1.56
N ALA A 30 1.35 14.23 1.61
CA ALA A 30 1.81 14.99 2.75
C ALA A 30 0.91 16.21 3.02
N ALA A 31 0.55 16.98 1.98
CA ALA A 31 -0.28 18.16 2.10
C ALA A 31 -1.70 17.83 2.62
N VAL A 32 -2.31 16.75 2.11
CA VAL A 32 -3.63 16.31 2.54
C VAL A 32 -3.60 15.83 3.99
N LEU A 33 -2.60 15.03 4.35
CA LEU A 33 -2.45 14.50 5.72
C LEU A 33 -2.14 15.62 6.71
N ASP A 34 -1.26 16.55 6.37
CA ASP A 34 -0.93 17.68 7.23
C ASP A 34 -2.17 18.52 7.52
N LYS A 35 -3.01 18.80 6.50
CA LYS A 35 -4.27 19.52 6.68
C LYS A 35 -5.27 18.72 7.52
N PHE A 36 -5.39 17.41 7.30
CA PHE A 36 -6.30 16.56 8.07
C PHE A 36 -5.94 16.55 9.55
N PHE A 37 -4.66 16.43 9.88
CA PHE A 37 -4.19 16.38 11.28
C PHE A 37 -4.16 17.72 12.00
N LEU A 38 -4.47 18.84 11.35
CA LEU A 38 -4.71 20.10 12.06
C LEU A 38 -5.96 20.05 12.94
N ASP A 39 -6.99 19.32 12.49
CA ASP A 39 -8.32 19.33 13.10
C ASP A 39 -8.74 17.97 13.67
N ALA A 40 -8.09 16.87 13.24
CA ALA A 40 -8.47 15.52 13.62
C ALA A 40 -7.61 14.99 14.78
N GLN A 41 -8.29 14.51 15.83
CA GLN A 41 -7.70 13.67 16.88
C GLN A 41 -8.32 12.29 16.76
N CYS A 42 -7.48 11.27 16.63
CA CYS A 42 -7.89 9.88 16.58
C CYS A 42 -7.05 9.08 17.57
N ASP A 43 -7.69 8.14 18.26
CA ASP A 43 -7.01 7.27 19.23
C ASP A 43 -6.29 6.10 18.53
N GLU A 44 -6.74 5.71 17.34
CA GLU A 44 -6.19 4.61 16.54
C GLU A 44 -6.19 4.98 15.05
N TYR A 45 -5.13 4.61 14.35
CA TYR A 45 -4.96 4.85 12.93
C TYR A 45 -4.77 3.53 12.18
N TYR A 46 -5.55 3.38 11.11
CA TYR A 46 -5.32 2.38 10.07
C TYR A 46 -4.89 3.13 8.80
N ILE A 47 -3.72 2.80 8.29
CA ILE A 47 -3.22 3.38 7.04
C ILE A 47 -3.26 2.29 5.98
N VAL A 48 -4.02 2.53 4.93
CA VAL A 48 -4.18 1.61 3.80
C VAL A 48 -3.53 2.25 2.58
N GLY A 49 -2.47 1.63 2.08
CA GLY A 49 -1.85 2.01 0.82
C GLY A 49 -2.10 0.96 -0.25
N LYS A 50 -2.60 1.38 -1.43
CA LYS A 50 -2.75 0.51 -2.59
C LYS A 50 -1.96 1.06 -3.76
N SER A 51 -1.16 0.20 -4.44
CA SER A 51 -0.40 0.58 -5.63
C SER A 51 0.44 1.84 -5.39
N LEU A 52 0.27 2.92 -6.15
CA LEU A 52 0.95 4.21 -5.97
C LEU A 52 0.83 4.76 -4.54
N GLY A 53 -0.30 4.51 -3.87
CA GLY A 53 -0.48 4.90 -2.47
C GLY A 53 0.55 4.29 -1.51
N THR A 54 1.21 3.19 -1.89
CA THR A 54 2.27 2.58 -1.07
C THR A 54 3.56 3.41 -1.08
N ILE A 55 3.80 4.20 -2.12
CA ILE A 55 4.92 5.14 -2.18
C ILE A 55 4.74 6.24 -1.12
N ALA A 56 3.56 6.89 -1.10
CA ALA A 56 3.27 7.89 -0.08
C ALA A 56 3.31 7.29 1.33
N MET A 57 2.69 6.12 1.51
CA MET A 57 2.66 5.39 2.77
C MET A 57 4.06 5.09 3.30
N SER A 58 5.00 4.66 2.44
CA SER A 58 6.39 4.33 2.83
C SER A 58 7.15 5.50 3.46
N LEU A 59 6.76 6.73 3.14
CA LEU A 59 7.37 7.95 3.69
C LEU A 59 6.63 8.44 4.92
N GLU A 60 5.30 8.41 4.88
CA GLU A 60 4.46 8.96 5.94
C GLU A 60 4.53 8.13 7.22
N VAL A 61 4.63 6.79 7.12
CA VAL A 61 4.70 5.90 8.29
C VAL A 61 5.94 6.13 9.15
N LYS A 62 6.97 6.77 8.61
CA LYS A 62 8.19 7.15 9.36
C LYS A 62 7.96 8.37 10.26
N LYS A 63 6.85 9.08 10.10
CA LYS A 63 6.54 10.27 10.91
C LYS A 63 5.97 9.87 12.27
N ARG A 64 6.40 10.57 13.33
CA ARG A 64 6.02 10.29 14.72
C ARG A 64 4.50 10.23 14.93
N ARG A 65 3.73 10.98 14.15
CA ARG A 65 2.25 10.98 14.25
C ARG A 65 1.61 9.63 13.94
N PHE A 66 2.32 8.72 13.29
CA PHE A 66 1.85 7.39 12.93
C PHE A 66 2.49 6.26 13.74
N GLU A 67 3.21 6.58 14.81
CA GLU A 67 3.97 5.59 15.61
C GLU A 67 3.10 4.42 16.12
N GLN A 68 1.79 4.64 16.34
CA GLN A 68 0.85 3.62 16.77
C GLN A 68 -0.07 3.11 15.64
N ALA A 69 0.19 3.48 14.40
CA ALA A 69 -0.65 3.07 13.29
C ALA A 69 -0.53 1.58 12.97
N LYS A 70 -1.63 0.99 12.51
CA LYS A 70 -1.65 -0.31 11.85
C LYS A 70 -1.63 -0.12 10.34
N LEU A 71 -0.85 -0.91 9.63
CA LEU A 71 -0.60 -0.72 8.21
C LEU A 71 -1.21 -1.84 7.38
N ILE A 72 -1.79 -1.48 6.24
CA ILE A 72 -2.32 -2.44 5.27
C ILE A 72 -1.76 -2.08 3.89
N TRP A 73 -0.91 -2.96 3.37
CA TRP A 73 -0.26 -2.85 2.07
C TRP A 73 -1.04 -3.69 1.06
N LEU A 74 -1.73 -3.04 0.12
CA LEU A 74 -2.46 -3.70 -0.96
C LEU A 74 -1.69 -3.55 -2.26
N THR A 75 -1.31 -4.64 -2.88
CA THR A 75 -0.50 -4.67 -4.10
C THR A 75 0.66 -3.65 -4.05
N PRO A 76 1.53 -3.76 -3.03
CA PRO A 76 2.61 -2.80 -2.87
C PRO A 76 3.61 -2.90 -4.00
N LEU A 77 4.23 -1.77 -4.34
CA LEU A 77 5.26 -1.67 -5.37
C LEU A 77 6.60 -2.16 -4.80
N ILE A 78 6.70 -3.47 -4.52
CA ILE A 78 7.90 -4.05 -3.87
C ILE A 78 9.15 -4.10 -4.76
N ASP A 79 9.04 -3.76 -6.02
CA ASP A 79 10.17 -3.50 -6.92
C ASP A 79 10.81 -2.13 -6.68
N GLN A 80 10.12 -1.22 -5.98
CA GLN A 80 10.59 0.09 -5.56
C GLN A 80 11.36 -0.02 -4.24
N PRO A 81 12.68 0.26 -4.20
CA PRO A 81 13.49 0.09 -2.99
C PRO A 81 12.92 0.83 -1.77
N GLY A 82 12.42 2.05 -1.96
CA GLY A 82 11.88 2.85 -0.86
C GLY A 82 10.61 2.27 -0.22
N VAL A 83 9.78 1.55 -1.00
CA VAL A 83 8.60 0.83 -0.50
C VAL A 83 9.03 -0.45 0.20
N LEU A 84 9.89 -1.25 -0.45
CA LEU A 84 10.38 -2.51 0.11
C LEU A 84 11.11 -2.29 1.45
N ASP A 85 12.03 -1.33 1.52
CA ASP A 85 12.77 -1.00 2.74
C ASP A 85 11.81 -0.54 3.86
N ALA A 86 10.81 0.28 3.53
CA ALA A 86 9.82 0.71 4.50
C ALA A 86 8.97 -0.44 5.05
N MET A 87 8.69 -1.46 4.24
CA MET A 87 7.97 -2.66 4.68
C MET A 87 8.85 -3.56 5.56
N ILE A 88 10.13 -3.70 5.24
CA ILE A 88 11.08 -4.52 6.00
C ILE A 88 11.40 -3.88 7.35
N ASP A 89 11.67 -2.57 7.37
CA ASP A 89 12.19 -1.86 8.54
C ASP A 89 11.09 -1.31 9.46
N SER A 90 9.82 -1.39 9.05
CA SER A 90 8.71 -0.80 9.80
C SER A 90 8.48 -1.53 11.14
N PRO A 91 8.42 -0.81 12.27
CA PRO A 91 8.06 -1.39 13.56
C PRO A 91 6.55 -1.64 13.73
N HIS A 92 5.73 -1.15 12.79
CA HIS A 92 4.28 -1.22 12.87
C HIS A 92 3.75 -2.63 12.62
N ARG A 93 2.65 -2.99 13.30
CA ARG A 93 1.87 -4.15 12.87
C ARG A 93 1.34 -3.91 11.48
N ALA A 94 1.53 -4.87 10.59
CA ALA A 94 1.18 -4.70 9.19
C ALA A 94 0.64 -5.97 8.54
N LEU A 95 -0.27 -5.77 7.58
CA LEU A 95 -0.70 -6.77 6.62
C LEU A 95 -0.20 -6.41 5.22
N CYS A 96 0.14 -7.41 4.42
CA CYS A 96 0.47 -7.25 3.02
C CYS A 96 -0.30 -8.29 2.18
N PHE A 97 -0.95 -7.82 1.12
CA PHE A 97 -1.67 -8.66 0.16
C PHE A 97 -1.17 -8.36 -1.25
N ILE A 98 -0.64 -9.37 -1.92
CA ILE A 98 -0.10 -9.28 -3.28
C ILE A 98 -0.37 -10.56 -4.05
N GLY A 99 -0.57 -10.44 -5.37
CA GLY A 99 -0.70 -11.59 -6.26
C GLY A 99 0.64 -11.98 -6.89
N ASP A 100 0.83 -13.25 -7.24
CA ASP A 100 2.05 -13.71 -7.95
C ASP A 100 2.05 -13.33 -9.44
N GLN A 101 0.90 -12.89 -9.98
CA GLN A 101 0.78 -12.33 -11.33
C GLN A 101 0.77 -10.79 -11.32
N ASP A 102 1.05 -10.17 -10.18
CA ASP A 102 1.27 -8.72 -10.09
C ASP A 102 2.60 -8.36 -10.77
N ARG A 103 2.60 -7.39 -11.67
CA ARG A 103 3.80 -6.95 -12.41
C ARG A 103 4.92 -6.40 -11.52
N TYR A 104 4.60 -6.01 -10.28
CA TYR A 104 5.55 -5.51 -9.29
C TYR A 104 6.02 -6.60 -8.31
N TYR A 105 5.46 -7.81 -8.44
CA TYR A 105 5.88 -8.97 -7.65
C TYR A 105 7.21 -9.51 -8.16
N SER A 106 8.11 -9.82 -7.24
CA SER A 106 9.21 -10.76 -7.48
C SER A 106 9.37 -11.65 -6.25
N GLU A 107 9.67 -12.91 -6.47
CA GLU A 107 9.87 -13.87 -5.38
C GLU A 107 11.02 -13.45 -4.46
N GLU A 108 12.09 -12.89 -5.03
CA GLU A 108 13.23 -12.39 -4.26
C GLU A 108 12.82 -11.29 -3.27
N ASN A 109 12.10 -10.26 -3.74
CA ASN A 109 11.68 -9.15 -2.90
C ASN A 109 10.58 -9.57 -1.91
N TYR A 110 9.67 -10.44 -2.34
CA TYR A 110 8.63 -10.96 -1.44
C TYR A 110 9.24 -11.75 -0.26
N ARG A 111 10.26 -12.57 -0.50
CA ARG A 111 10.97 -13.30 0.57
C ARG A 111 11.68 -12.36 1.55
N LYS A 112 12.17 -11.19 1.11
CA LYS A 112 12.78 -10.21 2.02
C LYS A 112 11.79 -9.67 3.05
N LEU A 113 10.49 -9.70 2.78
CA LEU A 113 9.45 -9.26 3.73
C LEU A 113 9.38 -10.16 4.97
N GLU A 114 9.84 -11.41 4.88
CA GLU A 114 9.91 -12.34 6.03
C GLU A 114 10.88 -11.86 7.13
N ALA A 115 11.77 -10.93 6.81
CA ALA A 115 12.68 -10.33 7.80
C ALA A 115 11.94 -9.46 8.82
N ASN A 116 10.74 -8.97 8.51
CA ASN A 116 9.95 -8.16 9.44
C ASN A 116 8.93 -9.03 10.21
N PRO A 117 9.14 -9.31 11.50
CA PRO A 117 8.22 -10.13 12.28
C PRO A 117 6.86 -9.47 12.56
N ASN A 118 6.74 -8.16 12.33
CA ASN A 118 5.51 -7.40 12.51
C ASN A 118 4.64 -7.36 11.25
N LEU A 119 5.14 -7.87 10.12
CA LEU A 119 4.47 -7.89 8.83
C LEU A 119 3.95 -9.30 8.51
N ALA A 120 2.64 -9.47 8.48
CA ALA A 120 2.02 -10.68 7.96
C ALA A 120 1.73 -10.50 6.46
N SER A 121 2.54 -11.15 5.60
CA SER A 121 2.38 -11.10 4.15
C SER A 121 1.63 -12.32 3.62
N LYS A 122 0.71 -12.10 2.69
CA LYS A 122 -0.09 -13.14 2.04
C LYS A 122 0.02 -13.02 0.53
N LEU A 123 0.58 -14.07 -0.07
CA LEU A 123 0.69 -14.21 -1.52
C LEU A 123 -0.52 -14.97 -2.07
N TYR A 124 -1.17 -14.40 -3.07
CA TYR A 124 -2.32 -15.00 -3.73
C TYR A 124 -1.94 -15.52 -5.12
N PRO A 125 -1.91 -16.84 -5.30
CA PRO A 125 -1.59 -17.44 -6.61
C PRO A 125 -2.63 -17.05 -7.68
N GLY A 126 -2.15 -16.58 -8.83
CA GLY A 126 -2.95 -16.23 -9.99
C GLY A 126 -3.58 -14.84 -9.96
N LEU A 127 -3.48 -14.08 -8.86
CA LEU A 127 -4.01 -12.72 -8.79
C LEU A 127 -3.04 -11.70 -9.42
N ASN A 128 -3.60 -10.77 -10.18
CA ASN A 128 -2.89 -9.66 -10.79
C ASN A 128 -2.77 -8.44 -9.84
N HIS A 129 -2.29 -7.31 -10.35
CA HIS A 129 -2.15 -6.06 -9.61
C HIS A 129 -3.46 -5.46 -9.07
N SER A 130 -4.60 -5.84 -9.64
CA SER A 130 -5.93 -5.44 -9.14
C SER A 130 -6.44 -6.35 -8.02
N LEU A 131 -5.72 -7.43 -7.69
CA LEU A 131 -6.16 -8.56 -6.84
C LEU A 131 -7.32 -9.32 -7.50
N GLU A 132 -7.21 -9.55 -8.79
CA GLU A 132 -8.21 -10.20 -9.60
C GLU A 132 -7.60 -11.32 -10.44
N TYR A 133 -8.40 -12.35 -10.70
CA TYR A 133 -8.14 -13.30 -11.77
C TYR A 133 -8.61 -12.69 -13.08
N GLY A 134 -7.76 -12.62 -14.10
CA GLY A 134 -8.07 -11.93 -15.35
C GLY A 134 -9.26 -12.49 -16.13
N ASP A 135 -9.58 -13.77 -15.93
CA ASP A 135 -10.60 -14.52 -16.64
C ASP A 135 -11.74 -15.05 -15.74
N ARG A 136 -11.66 -14.85 -14.43
CA ARG A 136 -12.60 -15.41 -13.44
C ARG A 136 -13.08 -14.37 -12.45
N PRO A 137 -13.94 -13.42 -12.86
CA PRO A 137 -14.35 -12.30 -12.01
C PRO A 137 -15.11 -12.73 -10.75
N VAL A 138 -15.87 -13.83 -10.82
CA VAL A 138 -16.61 -14.34 -9.65
C VAL A 138 -15.65 -14.86 -8.58
N ASP A 139 -14.59 -15.58 -8.98
CA ASP A 139 -13.57 -16.08 -8.06
C ASP A 139 -12.80 -14.91 -7.42
N SER A 140 -12.59 -13.83 -8.17
CA SER A 140 -11.97 -12.59 -7.66
C SER A 140 -12.78 -11.97 -6.52
N ILE A 141 -14.11 -12.01 -6.57
CA ILE A 141 -14.99 -11.55 -5.48
C ILE A 141 -14.76 -12.39 -4.22
N GLY A 142 -14.62 -13.72 -4.36
CA GLY A 142 -14.32 -14.62 -3.25
C GLY A 142 -12.98 -14.27 -2.58
N MET A 143 -11.94 -13.99 -3.38
CA MET A 143 -10.64 -13.59 -2.85
C MET A 143 -10.68 -12.22 -2.15
N LEU A 144 -11.45 -11.27 -2.67
CA LEU A 144 -11.67 -9.98 -2.02
C LEU A 144 -12.37 -10.13 -0.66
N GLN A 145 -13.34 -11.04 -0.55
CA GLN A 145 -13.98 -11.36 0.73
C GLN A 145 -12.98 -11.89 1.76
N ASP A 146 -12.05 -12.77 1.35
CA ASP A 146 -11.01 -13.29 2.23
C ASP A 146 -10.06 -12.19 2.71
N ILE A 147 -9.65 -11.29 1.81
CA ILE A 147 -8.80 -10.13 2.15
C ILE A 147 -9.50 -9.22 3.17
N ILE A 148 -10.78 -8.90 2.93
CA ILE A 148 -11.57 -8.06 3.83
C ILE A 148 -11.73 -8.75 5.19
N ALA A 149 -11.96 -10.06 5.22
CA ALA A 149 -12.10 -10.82 6.46
C ALA A 149 -10.78 -10.86 7.27
N ASP A 150 -9.63 -10.87 6.62
CA ASP A 150 -8.33 -10.79 7.27
C ASP A 150 -8.08 -9.39 7.84
N ILE A 151 -8.48 -8.34 7.12
CA ILE A 151 -8.39 -6.95 7.59
C ILE A 151 -9.31 -6.71 8.79
N ASP A 152 -10.52 -7.27 8.79
CA ASP A 152 -11.50 -7.12 9.87
C ASP A 152 -11.02 -7.73 11.20
N LYS A 153 -10.16 -8.75 11.15
CA LYS A 153 -9.57 -9.39 12.32
C LYS A 153 -8.28 -8.73 12.82
N PHE A 154 -7.72 -7.83 12.04
CA PHE A 154 -6.45 -7.19 12.31
C PHE A 154 -6.58 -6.03 13.29
#